data_18010bda6c8d57d6d4d529b87472a70c
#
_entry.id   18010bda6c8d57d6d4d529b87472a70c
#
_cell.length_a   1.000
_cell.length_b   1.000
_cell.length_c   1.000
_cell.angle_alpha   90.00
_cell.angle_beta   90.00
_cell.angle_gamma   90.00
#
_symmetry.space_group_name_H-M   'P 1'
#
loop_
_entity.id
_entity.type
_entity.pdbx_description
1 polymer ?
#
loop_
_entity_poly.entity_id
_entity_poly.type
_entity_poly.pdbx_seq_one_letter_code
_entity_poly.pdbx_strand_id
1 'polypeptide(L)'
;MKKRLGLVSLTLVTASILAACGGGNAVKEKQKTLVISTFGLEEDKMKKDVFKPFEEKYNVKIVLETGTSSERFTKLKSNPNSTVDVIELSQSNAAEGKIGDLFEKIDSSKIPNTEKLIDSAKELSADGSGPAYTLNSIGIIYNKKAVGKEIKEWADLWDPSLKGKISIPDITSTFGPAMLYLASKHENVDITADNGKAAFKGITDLAPNVVKTYSKSSDLANMFQSGEIVAAVVGDFAVPMITQSNPDVAYIVPESGTYANFNTININKNSKNKDLANKYIDWRLSKEVQEKTAVSLNEAPTNKEVVLDEETAKNKTYGAVAERTNKVDPLFVNKNLEAWINQWNRILNK
;
A
#
# COMPACT_ATOMS: atom_id res chain seq x y z
N MET A 1 -74.47 -31.06 -3.77
CA MET A 1 -75.06 -32.43 -3.47
C MET A 1 -73.93 -33.32 -2.92
N LYS A 2 -74.23 -33.88 -1.72
CA LYS A 2 -73.64 -35.07 -1.05
C LYS A 2 -72.11 -35.06 -0.83
N LYS A 3 -71.56 -34.68 0.38
CA LYS A 3 -71.47 -35.48 1.63
C LYS A 3 -70.94 -36.90 1.40
N ARG A 4 -69.75 -37.17 1.93
CA ARG A 4 -69.55 -38.30 2.85
C ARG A 4 -68.25 -38.16 3.62
N LEU A 5 -68.45 -38.16 4.92
CA LEU A 5 -67.56 -38.44 6.04
C LEU A 5 -66.97 -39.85 5.95
N GLY A 6 -65.80 -40.07 6.41
CA GLY A 6 -65.22 -41.39 6.73
C GLY A 6 -64.25 -41.20 7.91
N LEU A 7 -64.62 -41.74 9.00
CA LEU A 7 -64.11 -41.66 10.36
C LEU A 7 -63.09 -42.76 10.66
N VAL A 8 -62.09 -42.47 11.48
CA VAL A 8 -61.42 -43.31 12.52
C VAL A 8 -60.51 -44.45 12.10
N SER A 9 -59.31 -44.38 12.51
CA SER A 9 -58.75 -45.39 13.46
C SER A 9 -57.49 -44.88 14.15
N LEU A 10 -57.60 -44.73 15.42
CA LEU A 10 -56.59 -44.48 16.44
C LEU A 10 -55.86 -45.81 16.72
N THR A 11 -54.56 -45.89 16.51
CA THR A 11 -53.73 -46.99 17.05
C THR A 11 -52.59 -46.39 17.83
N LEU A 12 -52.73 -46.50 19.16
CA LEU A 12 -51.65 -46.35 20.13
C LEU A 12 -50.67 -47.49 19.92
N VAL A 13 -49.41 -47.18 19.77
CA VAL A 13 -48.32 -48.10 20.06
C VAL A 13 -47.33 -47.42 20.98
N THR A 14 -47.19 -47.95 22.10
CA THR A 14 -46.39 -47.58 23.30
C THR A 14 -44.90 -47.83 23.03
N ALA A 15 -44.13 -46.89 23.49
CA ALA A 15 -42.82 -46.90 24.13
C ALA A 15 -41.76 -47.92 23.67
N SER A 16 -40.62 -47.39 23.23
CA SER A 16 -39.32 -47.93 23.59
C SER A 16 -38.35 -46.77 23.72
N ILE A 17 -38.05 -46.40 24.95
CA ILE A 17 -36.95 -45.52 25.30
C ILE A 17 -35.65 -46.32 25.11
N LEU A 18 -34.87 -45.99 24.12
CA LEU A 18 -33.43 -46.36 24.07
C LEU A 18 -32.61 -45.09 24.12
N ALA A 19 -32.05 -44.88 25.30
CA ALA A 19 -31.00 -43.90 25.55
C ALA A 19 -29.79 -44.26 24.69
N ALA A 20 -29.47 -43.44 23.70
CA ALA A 20 -28.20 -43.38 23.04
C ALA A 20 -27.54 -42.07 23.46
N CYS A 21 -26.73 -42.14 24.49
CA CYS A 21 -25.73 -41.15 24.82
C CYS A 21 -24.70 -41.06 23.69
N GLY A 22 -24.28 -39.87 23.30
CA GLY A 22 -23.04 -39.66 22.58
C GLY A 22 -23.16 -39.08 21.18
N GLY A 23 -23.50 -37.86 21.08
CA GLY A 23 -23.29 -37.04 19.90
C GLY A 23 -23.22 -35.59 20.32
N GLY A 24 -22.07 -35.17 20.81
CA GLY A 24 -21.79 -33.76 21.03
C GLY A 24 -22.00 -33.02 19.74
N ASN A 25 -23.10 -32.31 19.60
CA ASN A 25 -23.21 -31.23 18.61
C ASN A 25 -22.10 -30.23 18.94
N ALA A 26 -20.92 -30.44 18.33
CA ALA A 26 -19.96 -29.35 18.21
C ALA A 26 -20.69 -28.27 17.45
N VAL A 27 -21.21 -27.28 18.15
CA VAL A 27 -21.65 -26.01 17.57
C VAL A 27 -20.42 -25.52 16.80
N LYS A 28 -20.42 -25.67 15.48
CA LYS A 28 -19.37 -25.07 14.64
C LYS A 28 -19.45 -23.59 14.94
N GLU A 29 -18.49 -23.11 15.73
CA GLU A 29 -18.34 -21.70 16.03
C GLU A 29 -18.32 -20.98 14.69
N LYS A 30 -19.25 -20.02 14.51
CA LYS A 30 -19.38 -19.30 13.25
C LYS A 30 -18.02 -18.64 12.96
N GLN A 31 -17.38 -19.03 11.87
CA GLN A 31 -16.09 -18.49 11.46
C GLN A 31 -16.14 -16.96 11.48
N LYS A 32 -15.25 -16.32 12.24
CA LYS A 32 -15.17 -14.86 12.30
C LYS A 32 -14.69 -14.32 10.96
N THR A 33 -15.10 -13.10 10.65
CA THR A 33 -14.67 -12.40 9.43
C THR A 33 -13.85 -11.18 9.83
N LEU A 34 -12.74 -10.93 9.11
CA LEU A 34 -11.94 -9.72 9.21
C LEU A 34 -11.95 -9.03 7.85
N VAL A 35 -12.41 -7.78 7.81
CA VAL A 35 -12.45 -6.97 6.58
C VAL A 35 -11.19 -6.12 6.51
N ILE A 36 -10.37 -6.35 5.50
CA ILE A 36 -9.09 -5.67 5.29
C ILE A 36 -9.16 -4.82 4.03
N SER A 37 -8.94 -3.52 4.18
CA SER A 37 -8.82 -2.57 3.08
C SER A 37 -7.33 -2.38 2.76
N THR A 38 -6.89 -2.86 1.58
CA THR A 38 -5.48 -2.94 1.19
C THR A 38 -5.22 -2.54 -0.26
N PHE A 39 -3.96 -2.52 -0.66
CA PHE A 39 -3.55 -2.25 -2.04
C PHE A 39 -3.94 -3.42 -2.96
N GLY A 40 -4.37 -3.09 -4.19
CA GLY A 40 -4.82 -4.10 -5.18
C GLY A 40 -3.69 -4.64 -6.07
N LEU A 41 -2.43 -4.48 -5.67
CA LEU A 41 -1.29 -5.00 -6.41
C LEU A 41 -0.96 -6.43 -5.98
N GLU A 42 -0.68 -7.34 -6.94
CA GLU A 42 -0.23 -8.72 -6.69
C GLU A 42 -1.15 -9.51 -5.72
N GLU A 43 -2.47 -9.37 -5.87
CA GLU A 43 -3.48 -9.91 -4.95
C GLU A 43 -3.32 -11.42 -4.71
N ASP A 44 -2.96 -12.19 -5.75
CA ASP A 44 -2.78 -13.65 -5.61
C ASP A 44 -1.57 -14.00 -4.73
N LYS A 45 -0.48 -13.22 -4.81
CA LYS A 45 0.68 -13.37 -3.95
C LYS A 45 0.34 -12.98 -2.51
N MET A 46 -0.38 -11.87 -2.31
CA MET A 46 -0.90 -11.48 -1.00
C MET A 46 -1.79 -12.56 -0.38
N LYS A 47 -2.71 -13.12 -1.17
CA LYS A 47 -3.55 -14.23 -0.70
C LYS A 47 -2.73 -15.42 -0.25
N LYS A 48 -1.73 -15.82 -1.05
CA LYS A 48 -0.89 -16.98 -0.77
C LYS A 48 -0.01 -16.78 0.46
N ASP A 49 0.68 -15.63 0.57
CA ASP A 49 1.79 -15.46 1.50
C ASP A 49 1.37 -14.75 2.80
N VAL A 50 0.26 -14.00 2.79
CA VAL A 50 -0.20 -13.21 3.94
C VAL A 50 -1.55 -13.67 4.44
N PHE A 51 -2.59 -13.69 3.57
CA PHE A 51 -3.97 -13.85 4.03
C PHE A 51 -4.33 -15.29 4.35
N LYS A 52 -4.10 -16.22 3.44
CA LYS A 52 -4.46 -17.63 3.64
C LYS A 52 -3.77 -18.27 4.84
N PRO A 53 -2.46 -18.06 5.09
CA PRO A 53 -1.84 -18.58 6.31
C PRO A 53 -2.40 -17.95 7.59
N PHE A 54 -2.82 -16.68 7.55
CA PHE A 54 -3.50 -16.05 8.68
C PHE A 54 -4.90 -16.65 8.91
N GLU A 55 -5.68 -16.85 7.86
CA GLU A 55 -7.01 -17.49 7.93
C GLU A 55 -6.94 -18.88 8.55
N GLU A 56 -5.97 -19.67 8.13
CA GLU A 56 -5.73 -21.02 8.65
C GLU A 56 -5.31 -20.99 10.13
N LYS A 57 -4.36 -20.09 10.49
CA LYS A 57 -3.83 -19.98 11.86
C LYS A 57 -4.89 -19.55 12.87
N TYR A 58 -5.79 -18.66 12.50
CA TYR A 58 -6.76 -18.04 13.41
C TYR A 58 -8.21 -18.48 13.19
N ASN A 59 -8.46 -19.42 12.28
CA ASN A 59 -9.81 -19.88 11.86
C ASN A 59 -10.75 -18.71 11.55
N VAL A 60 -10.30 -17.81 10.69
CA VAL A 60 -11.04 -16.62 10.29
C VAL A 60 -11.16 -16.57 8.77
N LYS A 61 -12.12 -15.79 8.26
CA LYS A 61 -12.26 -15.47 6.83
C LYS A 61 -11.85 -14.01 6.62
N ILE A 62 -10.94 -13.76 5.69
CA ILE A 62 -10.58 -12.42 5.24
C ILE A 62 -11.50 -12.01 4.09
N VAL A 63 -12.02 -10.79 4.17
CA VAL A 63 -12.74 -10.12 3.08
C VAL A 63 -11.91 -8.89 2.69
N LEU A 64 -11.59 -8.79 1.40
CA LEU A 64 -10.73 -7.72 0.89
C LEU A 64 -11.56 -6.59 0.29
N GLU A 65 -11.12 -5.37 0.57
CA GLU A 65 -11.45 -4.16 -0.16
C GLU A 65 -10.15 -3.60 -0.75
N THR A 66 -10.05 -3.52 -2.07
CA THR A 66 -8.82 -3.09 -2.74
C THR A 66 -8.98 -1.77 -3.47
N GLY A 67 -7.86 -1.05 -3.63
CA GLY A 67 -7.79 0.24 -4.31
C GLY A 67 -6.51 0.99 -3.98
N THR A 68 -6.36 2.21 -4.50
CA THR A 68 -5.27 3.10 -4.11
C THR A 68 -5.45 3.56 -2.66
N SER A 69 -4.36 4.00 -2.02
CA SER A 69 -4.42 4.52 -0.64
C SER A 69 -5.44 5.65 -0.51
N SER A 70 -5.42 6.61 -1.43
CA SER A 70 -6.31 7.78 -1.41
C SER A 70 -7.78 7.42 -1.62
N GLU A 71 -8.10 6.49 -2.56
CA GLU A 71 -9.47 6.03 -2.80
C GLU A 71 -10.05 5.37 -1.54
N ARG A 72 -9.30 4.43 -0.94
CA ARG A 72 -9.74 3.69 0.25
C ARG A 72 -9.84 4.59 1.48
N PHE A 73 -8.89 5.50 1.66
CA PHE A 73 -8.93 6.50 2.72
C PHE A 73 -10.13 7.43 2.59
N THR A 74 -10.41 7.96 1.41
CA THR A 74 -11.58 8.82 1.13
C THR A 74 -12.88 8.09 1.43
N LYS A 75 -12.97 6.81 1.06
CA LYS A 75 -14.14 5.97 1.34
C LYS A 75 -14.35 5.78 2.84
N LEU A 76 -13.29 5.47 3.61
CA LEU A 76 -13.37 5.36 5.06
C LEU A 76 -13.74 6.70 5.72
N LYS A 77 -13.13 7.80 5.28
CA LYS A 77 -13.42 9.16 5.77
C LYS A 77 -14.89 9.54 5.55
N SER A 78 -15.47 9.17 4.40
CA SER A 78 -16.87 9.43 4.07
C SER A 78 -17.84 8.52 4.83
N ASN A 79 -17.41 7.32 5.23
CA ASN A 79 -18.21 6.35 5.98
C ASN A 79 -17.37 5.66 7.07
N PRO A 80 -17.11 6.34 8.21
CA PRO A 80 -16.32 5.76 9.31
C PRO A 80 -16.96 4.52 9.95
N ASN A 81 -18.27 4.33 9.77
CA ASN A 81 -19.03 3.17 10.26
C ASN A 81 -19.07 2.01 9.24
N SER A 82 -18.18 2.03 8.24
CA SER A 82 -18.05 0.93 7.29
C SER A 82 -17.66 -0.38 7.99
N THR A 83 -17.80 -1.48 7.27
CA THR A 83 -17.43 -2.82 7.78
C THR A 83 -15.90 -3.07 7.80
N VAL A 84 -15.09 -2.12 7.34
CA VAL A 84 -13.63 -2.24 7.36
C VAL A 84 -13.12 -2.31 8.78
N ASP A 85 -12.35 -3.36 9.10
CA ASP A 85 -11.70 -3.54 10.39
C ASP A 85 -10.28 -2.99 10.38
N VAL A 86 -9.52 -3.30 9.33
CA VAL A 86 -8.13 -2.91 9.16
C VAL A 86 -7.96 -2.19 7.83
N ILE A 87 -7.18 -1.11 7.82
CA ILE A 87 -6.84 -0.37 6.61
C ILE A 87 -5.33 -0.15 6.51
N GLU A 88 -4.76 -0.57 5.39
CA GLU A 88 -3.35 -0.34 5.04
C GLU A 88 -3.26 0.91 4.18
N LEU A 89 -2.46 1.89 4.60
CA LEU A 89 -2.38 3.21 3.98
C LEU A 89 -0.93 3.68 3.80
N SER A 90 -0.72 4.60 2.86
CA SER A 90 0.47 5.43 2.87
C SER A 90 0.54 6.29 4.13
N GLN A 91 1.75 6.63 4.58
CA GLN A 91 1.94 7.44 5.79
C GLN A 91 1.20 8.78 5.74
N SER A 92 1.04 9.40 4.56
CA SER A 92 0.34 10.68 4.43
C SER A 92 -1.15 10.55 4.71
N ASN A 93 -1.81 9.52 4.14
CA ASN A 93 -3.23 9.26 4.42
C ASN A 93 -3.43 8.79 5.87
N ALA A 94 -2.49 8.00 6.42
CA ALA A 94 -2.55 7.59 7.82
C ALA A 94 -2.44 8.79 8.77
N ALA A 95 -1.54 9.74 8.50
CA ALA A 95 -1.39 10.96 9.28
C ALA A 95 -2.69 11.82 9.25
N GLU A 96 -3.33 11.96 8.09
CA GLU A 96 -4.62 12.65 7.97
C GLU A 96 -5.72 11.92 8.74
N GLY A 97 -5.81 10.61 8.61
CA GLY A 97 -6.80 9.79 9.31
C GLY A 97 -6.65 9.83 10.83
N LYS A 98 -5.42 9.94 11.31
CA LYS A 98 -5.13 10.16 12.74
C LYS A 98 -5.65 11.51 13.21
N ILE A 99 -5.38 12.60 12.46
CA ILE A 99 -5.90 13.94 12.79
C ILE A 99 -7.44 13.91 12.79
N GLY A 100 -8.05 13.17 11.86
CA GLY A 100 -9.50 12.98 11.77
C GLY A 100 -10.09 12.02 12.80
N ASP A 101 -9.28 11.47 13.73
CA ASP A 101 -9.72 10.51 14.77
C ASP A 101 -10.43 9.26 14.19
N LEU A 102 -9.97 8.79 13.01
CA LEU A 102 -10.58 7.65 12.31
C LEU A 102 -10.05 6.28 12.80
N PHE A 103 -8.93 6.27 13.51
CA PHE A 103 -8.23 5.04 13.88
C PHE A 103 -8.25 4.80 15.38
N GLU A 104 -8.28 3.51 15.74
CA GLU A 104 -8.02 3.05 17.10
C GLU A 104 -6.54 3.28 17.44
N LYS A 105 -6.29 3.75 18.64
CA LYS A 105 -4.93 3.87 19.14
C LYS A 105 -4.32 2.49 19.35
N ILE A 106 -3.16 2.26 18.77
CA ILE A 106 -2.47 0.97 18.88
C ILE A 106 -1.91 0.78 20.30
N ASP A 107 -2.21 -0.38 20.86
CA ASP A 107 -1.62 -0.89 22.10
C ASP A 107 -0.48 -1.86 21.74
N SER A 108 0.76 -1.40 21.84
CA SER A 108 1.95 -2.19 21.49
C SER A 108 2.08 -3.47 22.32
N SER A 109 1.49 -3.54 23.53
CA SER A 109 1.49 -4.78 24.34
C SER A 109 0.73 -5.92 23.68
N LYS A 110 -0.20 -5.61 22.78
CA LYS A 110 -0.97 -6.60 21.99
C LYS A 110 -0.30 -6.96 20.66
N ILE A 111 0.78 -6.27 20.30
CA ILE A 111 1.49 -6.43 19.03
C ILE A 111 3.00 -6.52 19.29
N PRO A 112 3.50 -7.67 19.82
CA PRO A 112 4.90 -7.84 20.22
C PRO A 112 5.92 -7.51 19.11
N ASN A 113 5.57 -7.75 17.84
CA ASN A 113 6.47 -7.47 16.72
C ASN A 113 6.74 -5.98 16.49
N THR A 114 6.01 -5.05 17.13
CA THR A 114 6.35 -3.61 17.10
C THR A 114 7.72 -3.32 17.71
N GLU A 115 8.17 -4.11 18.70
CA GLU A 115 9.50 -3.98 19.30
C GLU A 115 10.65 -4.36 18.36
N LYS A 116 10.32 -5.10 17.30
CA LYS A 116 11.28 -5.60 16.33
C LYS A 116 11.42 -4.68 15.09
N LEU A 117 10.67 -3.59 15.05
CA LEU A 117 10.75 -2.66 13.94
C LEU A 117 12.08 -1.88 13.94
N ILE A 118 12.51 -1.44 12.76
CA ILE A 118 13.59 -0.47 12.60
C ILE A 118 13.21 0.85 13.27
N ASP A 119 14.19 1.63 13.70
CA ASP A 119 13.96 2.83 14.53
C ASP A 119 13.05 3.86 13.84
N SER A 120 13.24 4.11 12.54
CA SER A 120 12.40 5.03 11.78
C SER A 120 10.92 4.58 11.68
N ALA A 121 10.66 3.27 11.66
CA ALA A 121 9.29 2.73 11.69
C ALA A 121 8.68 2.80 13.11
N LYS A 122 9.49 2.62 14.17
CA LYS A 122 9.06 2.82 15.55
C LYS A 122 8.66 4.26 15.83
N GLU A 123 9.45 5.24 15.35
CA GLU A 123 9.14 6.66 15.49
C GLU A 123 7.76 7.02 14.94
N LEU A 124 7.36 6.43 13.80
CA LEU A 124 6.05 6.68 13.20
C LEU A 124 4.88 6.22 14.07
N SER A 125 5.06 5.19 14.87
CA SER A 125 4.01 4.61 15.72
C SER A 125 4.16 4.94 17.21
N ALA A 126 5.17 5.72 17.60
CA ALA A 126 5.48 6.06 19.01
C ALA A 126 4.30 6.73 19.74
N ASP A 127 3.43 7.43 19.03
CA ASP A 127 2.24 8.09 19.57
C ASP A 127 0.96 7.24 19.51
N GLY A 128 1.08 5.95 19.20
CA GLY A 128 -0.02 5.00 19.06
C GLY A 128 -0.68 5.01 17.68
N SER A 129 -0.04 5.60 16.68
CA SER A 129 -0.42 5.44 15.28
C SER A 129 -0.19 4.01 14.80
N GLY A 130 -0.83 3.62 13.69
CA GLY A 130 -0.64 2.30 13.10
C GLY A 130 0.81 2.07 12.68
N PRO A 131 1.40 0.89 13.02
CA PRO A 131 2.78 0.60 12.70
C PRO A 131 3.01 0.45 11.20
N ALA A 132 4.23 0.78 10.77
CA ALA A 132 4.67 0.58 9.41
C ALA A 132 5.10 -0.87 9.18
N TYR A 133 4.64 -1.47 8.07
CA TYR A 133 4.97 -2.85 7.71
C TYR A 133 5.92 -2.96 6.52
N THR A 134 6.05 -1.91 5.72
CA THR A 134 7.03 -1.84 4.62
C THR A 134 7.47 -0.40 4.37
N LEU A 135 8.67 -0.26 3.84
CA LEU A 135 9.28 0.97 3.38
C LEU A 135 9.45 0.88 1.86
N ASN A 136 9.07 1.93 1.15
CA ASN A 136 9.23 2.03 -0.29
C ASN A 136 9.81 3.38 -0.67
N SER A 137 10.54 3.46 -1.76
CA SER A 137 11.00 4.74 -2.31
C SER A 137 10.83 4.80 -3.82
N ILE A 138 10.97 5.99 -4.36
CA ILE A 138 10.92 6.19 -5.81
C ILE A 138 12.30 6.05 -6.43
N GLY A 139 12.29 5.61 -7.67
CA GLY A 139 13.47 5.58 -8.54
C GLY A 139 13.08 5.86 -9.98
N ILE A 140 14.06 5.78 -10.85
CA ILE A 140 13.86 5.96 -12.29
C ILE A 140 13.91 4.59 -12.95
N ILE A 141 12.85 4.25 -13.67
CA ILE A 141 12.82 3.06 -14.54
C ILE A 141 12.87 3.53 -16.00
N TYR A 142 13.74 2.93 -16.81
CA TYR A 142 13.93 3.38 -18.18
C TYR A 142 14.41 2.27 -19.12
N ASN A 143 14.05 2.36 -20.39
CA ASN A 143 14.55 1.50 -21.44
C ASN A 143 15.90 2.04 -21.95
N LYS A 144 16.99 1.36 -21.61
CA LYS A 144 18.37 1.78 -21.94
C LYS A 144 18.58 2.01 -23.43
N LYS A 145 18.01 1.13 -24.28
CA LYS A 145 18.16 1.22 -25.73
C LYS A 145 17.41 2.40 -26.31
N ALA A 146 16.17 2.61 -25.85
CA ALA A 146 15.29 3.66 -26.35
C ALA A 146 15.72 5.06 -25.89
N VAL A 147 16.28 5.20 -24.68
CA VAL A 147 16.85 6.46 -24.17
C VAL A 147 18.18 6.79 -24.89
N GLY A 148 18.94 5.78 -25.31
CA GLY A 148 20.21 5.95 -26.02
C GLY A 148 21.38 6.45 -25.16
N LYS A 149 21.18 6.61 -23.86
CA LYS A 149 22.18 6.97 -22.84
C LYS A 149 21.84 6.33 -21.50
N GLU A 150 22.79 6.33 -20.60
CA GLU A 150 22.55 5.94 -19.22
C GLU A 150 21.93 7.10 -18.45
N ILE A 151 20.83 6.82 -17.71
CA ILE A 151 20.25 7.73 -16.72
C ILE A 151 20.90 7.41 -15.38
N LYS A 152 21.40 8.43 -14.67
CA LYS A 152 22.11 8.28 -13.38
C LYS A 152 21.53 9.13 -12.28
N GLU A 153 21.00 10.31 -12.62
CA GLU A 153 20.52 11.29 -11.66
C GLU A 153 19.12 11.79 -11.98
N TRP A 154 18.46 12.34 -10.96
CA TRP A 154 17.12 12.92 -11.14
C TRP A 154 17.10 14.01 -12.21
N ALA A 155 18.17 14.83 -12.31
CA ALA A 155 18.27 15.90 -13.29
C ALA A 155 18.20 15.41 -14.74
N ASP A 156 18.53 14.15 -15.02
CA ASP A 156 18.44 13.56 -16.35
C ASP A 156 17.01 13.53 -16.90
N LEU A 157 15.98 13.58 -16.02
CA LEU A 157 14.58 13.63 -16.43
C LEU A 157 14.21 14.96 -17.13
N TRP A 158 14.96 16.04 -16.86
CA TRP A 158 14.79 17.36 -17.50
C TRP A 158 15.52 17.49 -18.86
N ASP A 159 16.25 16.45 -19.28
CA ASP A 159 16.94 16.49 -20.58
C ASP A 159 15.94 16.62 -21.74
N PRO A 160 16.10 17.63 -22.64
CA PRO A 160 15.20 17.82 -23.77
C PRO A 160 15.10 16.63 -24.73
N SER A 161 16.06 15.71 -24.74
CA SER A 161 16.01 14.47 -25.54
C SER A 161 14.88 13.54 -25.14
N LEU A 162 14.34 13.71 -23.93
CA LEU A 162 13.21 12.95 -23.37
C LEU A 162 11.85 13.61 -23.67
N LYS A 163 11.80 14.64 -24.51
CA LYS A 163 10.54 15.34 -24.85
C LYS A 163 9.46 14.38 -25.29
N GLY A 164 8.31 14.42 -24.58
CA GLY A 164 7.14 13.58 -24.84
C GLY A 164 7.42 12.07 -24.66
N LYS A 165 8.30 11.67 -23.73
CA LYS A 165 8.73 10.28 -23.58
C LYS A 165 8.72 9.77 -22.14
N ILE A 166 8.35 10.57 -21.15
CA ILE A 166 8.35 10.11 -19.76
C ILE A 166 6.96 10.13 -19.14
N SER A 167 6.80 9.34 -18.09
CA SER A 167 5.63 9.38 -17.21
C SER A 167 6.06 9.55 -15.76
N ILE A 168 5.24 10.26 -14.98
CA ILE A 168 5.48 10.52 -13.57
C ILE A 168 4.22 10.21 -12.76
N PRO A 169 4.33 9.89 -11.45
CA PRO A 169 3.15 9.64 -10.61
C PRO A 169 2.25 10.88 -10.55
N ASP A 170 0.94 10.68 -10.62
CA ASP A 170 -0.05 11.73 -10.38
C ASP A 170 0.09 12.30 -8.96
N ILE A 171 -0.18 13.61 -8.80
CA ILE A 171 -0.01 14.31 -7.53
C ILE A 171 -0.82 13.68 -6.38
N THR A 172 -1.95 13.04 -6.68
CA THR A 172 -2.83 12.39 -5.71
C THR A 172 -2.39 10.98 -5.32
N SER A 173 -1.40 10.43 -6.04
CA SER A 173 -0.83 9.12 -5.72
C SER A 173 0.13 9.19 -4.53
N THR A 174 0.48 8.05 -3.94
CA THR A 174 1.39 7.97 -2.79
C THR A 174 2.70 8.72 -3.02
N PHE A 175 3.26 8.65 -4.23
CA PHE A 175 4.54 9.27 -4.57
C PHE A 175 4.43 10.57 -5.40
N GLY A 176 3.20 11.02 -5.68
CA GLY A 176 3.01 12.28 -6.41
C GLY A 176 3.67 13.48 -5.73
N PRO A 177 3.46 13.69 -4.43
CA PRO A 177 4.11 14.79 -3.70
C PRO A 177 5.65 14.73 -3.75
N ALA A 178 6.26 13.55 -3.81
CA ALA A 178 7.72 13.41 -3.93
C ALA A 178 8.27 14.05 -5.22
N MET A 179 7.47 14.12 -6.29
CA MET A 179 7.85 14.82 -7.51
C MET A 179 8.04 16.32 -7.29
N LEU A 180 7.25 16.94 -6.41
CA LEU A 180 7.43 18.35 -6.05
C LEU A 180 8.70 18.56 -5.22
N TYR A 181 9.02 17.64 -4.32
CA TYR A 181 10.30 17.69 -3.58
C TYR A 181 11.50 17.56 -4.54
N LEU A 182 11.44 16.64 -5.51
CA LEU A 182 12.47 16.49 -6.55
C LEU A 182 12.59 17.76 -7.41
N ALA A 183 11.48 18.31 -7.84
CA ALA A 183 11.47 19.53 -8.65
C ALA A 183 11.99 20.74 -7.87
N SER A 184 11.64 20.87 -6.59
CA SER A 184 12.16 21.92 -5.71
C SER A 184 13.68 21.79 -5.53
N LYS A 185 14.18 20.56 -5.34
CA LYS A 185 15.62 20.26 -5.27
C LYS A 185 16.33 20.60 -6.58
N HIS A 186 15.69 20.33 -7.72
CA HIS A 186 16.20 20.71 -9.05
C HIS A 186 16.37 22.22 -9.19
N GLU A 187 15.45 23.01 -8.64
CA GLU A 187 15.53 24.48 -8.56
C GLU A 187 16.43 25.00 -7.44
N ASN A 188 17.09 24.11 -6.67
CA ASN A 188 17.92 24.44 -5.49
C ASN A 188 17.19 25.26 -4.41
N VAL A 189 15.90 24.99 -4.20
CA VAL A 189 15.05 25.63 -3.18
C VAL A 189 14.49 24.58 -2.24
N ASP A 190 14.45 24.86 -0.94
CA ASP A 190 13.69 24.05 0.01
C ASP A 190 12.19 24.27 -0.23
N ILE A 191 11.44 23.19 -0.42
CA ILE A 191 10.02 23.25 -0.74
C ILE A 191 9.19 23.96 0.35
N THR A 192 9.65 23.95 1.59
CA THR A 192 8.96 24.59 2.72
C THR A 192 9.17 26.10 2.72
N ALA A 193 10.25 26.61 2.11
CA ALA A 193 10.60 28.03 2.08
C ALA A 193 9.58 28.88 1.30
N ASP A 194 8.94 28.30 0.28
CA ASP A 194 8.02 29.03 -0.61
C ASP A 194 6.69 28.31 -0.87
N ASN A 195 6.37 27.29 -0.03
CA ASN A 195 5.20 26.43 -0.15
C ASN A 195 5.09 25.73 -1.52
N GLY A 196 6.23 25.39 -2.13
CA GLY A 196 6.30 24.64 -3.38
C GLY A 196 6.27 25.49 -4.65
N LYS A 197 6.39 26.83 -4.57
CA LYS A 197 6.40 27.70 -5.75
C LYS A 197 7.54 27.35 -6.72
N ALA A 198 8.76 27.18 -6.23
CA ALA A 198 9.90 26.76 -7.03
C ALA A 198 9.70 25.33 -7.59
N ALA A 199 9.11 24.43 -6.81
CA ALA A 199 8.77 23.09 -7.28
C ALA A 199 7.87 23.13 -8.53
N PHE A 200 6.86 24.00 -8.56
CA PHE A 200 6.00 24.13 -9.74
C PHE A 200 6.67 24.78 -10.93
N LYS A 201 7.69 25.61 -10.72
CA LYS A 201 8.55 26.04 -11.81
C LYS A 201 9.29 24.83 -12.41
N GLY A 202 9.94 24.03 -11.59
CA GLY A 202 10.63 22.80 -12.01
C GLY A 202 9.70 21.79 -12.71
N ILE A 203 8.45 21.64 -12.25
CA ILE A 203 7.42 20.81 -12.94
C ILE A 203 7.03 21.42 -14.30
N THR A 204 6.94 22.75 -14.39
CA THR A 204 6.66 23.42 -15.67
C THR A 204 7.77 23.18 -16.69
N ASP A 205 9.03 23.22 -16.22
CA ASP A 205 10.21 22.94 -17.06
C ASP A 205 10.30 21.46 -17.45
N LEU A 206 9.80 20.54 -16.60
CA LEU A 206 9.69 19.10 -16.88
C LEU A 206 8.55 18.74 -17.83
N ALA A 207 7.46 19.50 -17.80
CA ALA A 207 6.21 19.18 -18.49
C ALA A 207 6.36 18.84 -19.99
N PRO A 208 7.25 19.49 -20.78
CA PRO A 208 7.47 19.10 -22.17
C PRO A 208 7.93 17.65 -22.36
N ASN A 209 8.57 17.05 -21.36
CA ASN A 209 9.06 15.68 -21.39
C ASN A 209 7.97 14.67 -20.99
N VAL A 210 6.95 15.11 -20.24
CA VAL A 210 5.89 14.25 -19.71
C VAL A 210 4.82 14.00 -20.78
N VAL A 211 4.57 12.72 -21.08
CA VAL A 211 3.43 12.30 -21.95
C VAL A 211 2.13 12.43 -21.16
N LYS A 212 2.10 11.80 -19.98
CA LYS A 212 0.99 11.83 -19.05
C LYS A 212 1.43 11.43 -17.65
N THR A 213 0.63 11.73 -16.65
CA THR A 213 0.76 11.20 -15.31
C THR A 213 0.06 9.86 -15.20
N TYR A 214 0.42 9.05 -14.18
CA TYR A 214 -0.23 7.77 -13.89
C TYR A 214 -0.65 7.69 -12.42
N SER A 215 -1.78 7.03 -12.17
CA SER A 215 -2.28 6.76 -10.80
C SER A 215 -2.05 5.31 -10.36
N LYS A 216 -1.93 4.39 -11.32
CA LYS A 216 -1.69 2.96 -11.07
C LYS A 216 -0.41 2.52 -11.76
N SER A 217 0.51 1.93 -11.01
CA SER A 217 1.79 1.47 -11.56
C SER A 217 1.65 0.40 -12.66
N SER A 218 0.53 -0.33 -12.68
CA SER A 218 0.21 -1.27 -13.77
C SER A 218 0.13 -0.60 -15.14
N ASP A 219 -0.23 0.69 -15.19
CA ASP A 219 -0.33 1.41 -16.45
C ASP A 219 1.05 1.61 -17.10
N LEU A 220 2.10 1.73 -16.29
CA LEU A 220 3.48 1.88 -16.78
C LEU A 220 3.96 0.67 -17.60
N ALA A 221 3.60 -0.56 -17.18
CA ALA A 221 3.99 -1.76 -17.93
C ALA A 221 3.48 -1.70 -19.36
N ASN A 222 2.21 -1.29 -19.55
CA ASN A 222 1.60 -1.14 -20.86
C ASN A 222 2.23 0.00 -21.67
N MET A 223 2.55 1.14 -21.03
CA MET A 223 3.16 2.30 -21.67
C MET A 223 4.58 1.99 -22.18
N PHE A 224 5.37 1.23 -21.42
CA PHE A 224 6.68 0.74 -21.88
C PHE A 224 6.53 -0.26 -23.02
N GLN A 225 5.59 -1.21 -22.92
CA GLN A 225 5.36 -2.24 -23.94
C GLN A 225 4.90 -1.65 -25.27
N SER A 226 4.06 -0.62 -25.24
CA SER A 226 3.60 0.11 -26.44
C SER A 226 4.64 1.07 -27.01
N GLY A 227 5.72 1.35 -26.27
CA GLY A 227 6.72 2.36 -26.64
C GLY A 227 6.21 3.80 -26.46
N GLU A 228 5.09 4.01 -25.75
CA GLU A 228 4.56 5.34 -25.45
C GLU A 228 5.52 6.15 -24.57
N ILE A 229 6.24 5.46 -23.67
CA ILE A 229 7.28 6.07 -22.83
C ILE A 229 8.60 5.29 -22.93
N VAL A 230 9.69 5.97 -22.63
CA VAL A 230 11.02 5.37 -22.51
C VAL A 230 11.60 5.45 -21.10
N ALA A 231 11.04 6.29 -20.25
CA ALA A 231 11.41 6.41 -18.84
C ALA A 231 10.20 6.80 -17.97
N ALA A 232 10.26 6.46 -16.68
CA ALA A 232 9.27 6.88 -15.71
C ALA A 232 9.88 7.01 -14.31
N VAL A 233 9.24 7.79 -13.44
CA VAL A 233 9.47 7.73 -11.99
C VAL A 233 8.48 6.74 -11.40
N VAL A 234 8.96 5.79 -10.58
CA VAL A 234 8.13 4.72 -10.05
C VAL A 234 8.60 4.26 -8.67
N GLY A 235 7.66 3.79 -7.85
CA GLY A 235 7.98 3.13 -6.59
C GLY A 235 8.60 1.75 -6.82
N ASP A 236 9.58 1.41 -6.00
CA ASP A 236 10.35 0.16 -6.08
C ASP A 236 9.48 -1.11 -6.06
N PHE A 237 8.35 -1.09 -5.34
CA PHE A 237 7.40 -2.20 -5.28
C PHE A 237 6.83 -2.63 -6.66
N ALA A 238 6.79 -1.73 -7.63
CA ALA A 238 6.24 -2.00 -8.97
C ALA A 238 7.28 -2.48 -9.98
N VAL A 239 8.57 -2.39 -9.65
CA VAL A 239 9.67 -2.72 -10.56
C VAL A 239 9.59 -4.15 -11.11
N PRO A 240 9.37 -5.20 -10.30
CA PRO A 240 9.29 -6.56 -10.84
C PRO A 240 8.18 -6.75 -11.88
N MET A 241 7.00 -6.18 -11.63
CA MET A 241 5.86 -6.26 -12.55
C MET A 241 6.18 -5.61 -13.90
N ILE A 242 6.85 -4.44 -13.88
CA ILE A 242 7.18 -3.72 -15.11
C ILE A 242 8.31 -4.45 -15.86
N THR A 243 9.36 -4.87 -15.17
CA THR A 243 10.52 -5.54 -15.79
C THR A 243 10.20 -6.91 -16.33
N GLN A 244 9.26 -7.64 -15.70
CA GLN A 244 8.80 -8.93 -16.20
C GLN A 244 8.20 -8.83 -17.62
N SER A 245 7.45 -7.77 -17.88
CA SER A 245 6.82 -7.51 -19.18
C SER A 245 7.73 -6.76 -20.14
N ASN A 246 8.80 -6.14 -19.65
CA ASN A 246 9.70 -5.25 -20.41
C ASN A 246 11.16 -5.51 -20.01
N PRO A 247 11.79 -6.57 -20.50
CA PRO A 247 13.14 -7.00 -20.06
C PRO A 247 14.27 -6.02 -20.40
N ASP A 248 14.06 -5.10 -21.34
CA ASP A 248 15.03 -4.06 -21.72
C ASP A 248 15.04 -2.84 -20.78
N VAL A 249 14.11 -2.76 -19.82
CA VAL A 249 14.09 -1.66 -18.85
C VAL A 249 14.99 -1.96 -17.64
N ALA A 250 15.61 -0.92 -17.13
CA ALA A 250 16.40 -0.94 -15.90
C ALA A 250 15.81 0.01 -14.87
N TYR A 251 16.01 -0.30 -13.60
CA TYR A 251 15.65 0.55 -12.48
C TYR A 251 16.90 1.04 -11.77
N ILE A 252 16.89 2.30 -11.41
CA ILE A 252 17.94 2.92 -10.59
C ILE A 252 17.33 3.79 -9.50
N VAL A 253 18.04 3.89 -8.39
CA VAL A 253 17.85 4.94 -7.39
C VAL A 253 19.07 5.81 -7.41
N PRO A 254 18.98 7.11 -7.80
CA PRO A 254 20.11 8.01 -7.89
C PRO A 254 20.94 8.11 -6.62
N GLU A 255 22.26 8.29 -6.75
CA GLU A 255 23.15 8.43 -5.59
C GLU A 255 22.89 9.73 -4.81
N SER A 256 22.32 10.74 -5.44
CA SER A 256 21.89 11.99 -4.79
C SER A 256 20.74 11.80 -3.80
N GLY A 257 20.22 10.56 -3.67
CA GLY A 257 19.17 10.18 -2.74
C GLY A 257 17.80 10.08 -3.37
N THR A 258 16.83 9.62 -2.57
CA THR A 258 15.46 9.41 -2.99
C THR A 258 14.48 9.86 -1.90
N TYR A 259 13.17 9.75 -2.18
CA TYR A 259 12.10 10.02 -1.22
C TYR A 259 11.35 8.74 -0.90
N ALA A 260 11.17 8.50 0.39
CA ALA A 260 10.56 7.28 0.90
C ALA A 260 9.14 7.52 1.43
N ASN A 261 8.37 6.43 1.44
CA ASN A 261 7.06 6.32 2.06
C ASN A 261 7.01 5.03 2.88
N PHE A 262 6.46 5.11 4.09
CA PHE A 262 6.04 3.95 4.84
C PHE A 262 4.58 3.61 4.53
N ASN A 263 4.28 2.34 4.34
CA ASN A 263 2.91 1.86 4.40
C ASN A 263 2.61 1.36 5.80
N THR A 264 1.52 1.85 6.38
CA THR A 264 1.11 1.59 7.76
C THR A 264 -0.15 0.76 7.81
N ILE A 265 -0.36 0.06 8.93
CA ILE A 265 -1.58 -0.70 9.17
C ILE A 265 -2.34 -0.03 10.31
N ASN A 266 -3.60 0.34 10.07
CA ASN A 266 -4.42 1.05 11.02
C ASN A 266 -5.71 0.27 11.29
N ILE A 267 -6.21 0.32 12.52
CA ILE A 267 -7.49 -0.27 12.90
C ILE A 267 -8.55 0.82 12.80
N ASN A 268 -9.64 0.55 12.07
CA ASN A 268 -10.79 1.45 12.07
C ASN A 268 -11.31 1.60 13.50
N LYS A 269 -11.47 2.83 13.98
CA LYS A 269 -11.94 3.14 15.33
C LYS A 269 -13.25 2.44 15.68
N ASN A 270 -14.13 2.28 14.70
CA ASN A 270 -15.45 1.66 14.85
C ASN A 270 -15.48 0.14 14.59
N SER A 271 -14.32 -0.48 14.34
CA SER A 271 -14.22 -1.94 14.18
C SER A 271 -14.75 -2.67 15.41
N LYS A 272 -15.49 -3.75 15.17
CA LYS A 272 -15.97 -4.69 16.21
C LYS A 272 -15.00 -5.86 16.42
N ASN A 273 -13.96 -5.97 15.60
CA ASN A 273 -13.01 -7.06 15.56
C ASN A 273 -11.59 -6.64 16.02
N LYS A 274 -11.47 -5.65 16.93
CA LYS A 274 -10.19 -5.03 17.31
C LYS A 274 -9.13 -6.03 17.78
N ASP A 275 -9.50 -7.07 18.53
CA ASP A 275 -8.55 -8.09 18.96
C ASP A 275 -8.02 -8.93 17.79
N LEU A 276 -8.86 -9.23 16.80
CA LEU A 276 -8.45 -9.93 15.61
C LEU A 276 -7.60 -9.03 14.69
N ALA A 277 -7.93 -7.74 14.63
CA ALA A 277 -7.15 -6.73 13.93
C ALA A 277 -5.73 -6.59 14.52
N ASN A 278 -5.59 -6.56 15.85
CA ASN A 278 -4.26 -6.57 16.50
C ASN A 278 -3.45 -7.82 16.14
N LYS A 279 -4.08 -9.00 16.10
CA LYS A 279 -3.40 -10.25 15.66
C LYS A 279 -2.96 -10.17 14.20
N TYR A 280 -3.77 -9.56 13.33
CA TYR A 280 -3.38 -9.37 11.93
C TYR A 280 -2.20 -8.41 11.80
N ILE A 281 -2.18 -7.31 12.54
CA ILE A 281 -1.05 -6.39 12.55
C ILE A 281 0.22 -7.11 13.03
N ASP A 282 0.16 -7.84 14.14
CA ASP A 282 1.32 -8.59 14.65
C ASP A 282 1.82 -9.62 13.64
N TRP A 283 0.89 -10.33 12.98
CA TRP A 283 1.20 -11.26 11.90
C TRP A 283 1.92 -10.56 10.73
N ARG A 284 1.41 -9.43 10.27
CA ARG A 284 1.96 -8.66 9.14
C ARG A 284 3.36 -8.09 9.43
N LEU A 285 3.64 -7.81 10.71
CA LEU A 285 4.95 -7.35 11.19
C LEU A 285 5.92 -8.48 11.52
N SER A 286 5.49 -9.74 11.47
CA SER A 286 6.35 -10.86 11.83
C SER A 286 7.48 -11.05 10.82
N LYS A 287 8.62 -11.55 11.30
CA LYS A 287 9.77 -11.92 10.47
C LYS A 287 9.36 -12.87 9.34
N GLU A 288 8.59 -13.91 9.68
CA GLU A 288 8.12 -14.92 8.71
C GLU A 288 7.38 -14.31 7.52
N VAL A 289 6.45 -13.38 7.80
CA VAL A 289 5.66 -12.75 6.73
C VAL A 289 6.52 -11.79 5.93
N GLN A 290 7.33 -10.97 6.59
CA GLN A 290 8.14 -9.97 5.88
C GLN A 290 9.27 -10.59 5.06
N GLU A 291 9.82 -11.73 5.44
CA GLU A 291 10.74 -12.52 4.59
C GLU A 291 10.04 -12.98 3.30
N LYS A 292 8.81 -13.50 3.41
CA LYS A 292 8.03 -13.94 2.25
C LYS A 292 7.65 -12.77 1.34
N THR A 293 7.15 -11.68 1.91
CA THR A 293 6.69 -10.52 1.12
C THR A 293 7.84 -9.71 0.53
N ALA A 294 9.03 -9.76 1.13
CA ALA A 294 10.24 -9.23 0.50
C ALA A 294 10.54 -9.91 -0.84
N VAL A 295 10.34 -11.22 -0.94
CA VAL A 295 10.56 -11.96 -2.18
C VAL A 295 9.37 -11.81 -3.15
N SER A 296 8.15 -12.04 -2.66
CA SER A 296 6.98 -12.17 -3.54
C SER A 296 6.37 -10.83 -3.97
N LEU A 297 6.43 -9.81 -3.11
CA LEU A 297 5.80 -8.49 -3.32
C LEU A 297 6.81 -7.35 -3.49
N ASN A 298 8.10 -7.64 -3.47
CA ASN A 298 9.16 -6.64 -3.47
C ASN A 298 9.07 -5.62 -2.34
N GLU A 299 8.52 -6.00 -1.17
CA GLU A 299 8.43 -5.12 0.00
C GLU A 299 9.76 -5.06 0.74
N ALA A 300 10.23 -3.87 1.07
CA ALA A 300 11.34 -3.71 2.00
C ALA A 300 10.84 -3.91 3.43
N PRO A 301 11.45 -4.83 4.21
CA PRO A 301 10.99 -5.15 5.55
C PRO A 301 11.25 -3.99 6.52
N THR A 302 10.31 -3.80 7.45
CA THR A 302 10.48 -2.92 8.62
C THR A 302 10.90 -3.69 9.87
N ASN A 303 10.79 -5.00 9.88
CA ASN A 303 11.27 -5.85 10.96
C ASN A 303 12.79 -6.04 10.82
N LYS A 304 13.58 -5.54 11.79
CA LYS A 304 15.05 -5.58 11.78
C LYS A 304 15.67 -6.97 11.87
N GLU A 305 14.86 -7.99 12.22
CA GLU A 305 15.31 -9.40 12.24
C GLU A 305 15.32 -10.02 10.83
N VAL A 306 14.72 -9.34 9.83
CA VAL A 306 14.74 -9.79 8.42
C VAL A 306 16.02 -9.30 7.76
N VAL A 307 16.84 -10.24 7.33
CA VAL A 307 18.08 -9.96 6.61
C VAL A 307 17.92 -10.48 5.18
N LEU A 308 18.03 -9.57 4.22
CA LEU A 308 17.92 -9.89 2.80
C LEU A 308 19.30 -10.16 2.20
N ASP A 309 19.40 -11.19 1.37
CA ASP A 309 20.55 -11.37 0.50
C ASP A 309 20.59 -10.28 -0.60
N GLU A 310 21.72 -10.19 -1.31
CA GLU A 310 21.96 -9.14 -2.31
C GLU A 310 20.94 -9.18 -3.47
N GLU A 311 20.54 -10.37 -3.91
CA GLU A 311 19.58 -10.54 -5.01
C GLU A 311 18.18 -10.12 -4.56
N THR A 312 17.74 -10.56 -3.38
CA THR A 312 16.43 -10.18 -2.80
C THR A 312 16.39 -8.70 -2.45
N ALA A 313 17.50 -8.10 -2.00
CA ALA A 313 17.59 -6.66 -1.70
C ALA A 313 17.57 -5.77 -2.94
N LYS A 314 17.91 -6.33 -4.11
CA LYS A 314 17.97 -5.59 -5.37
C LYS A 314 16.64 -4.89 -5.68
N ASN A 315 16.73 -3.63 -6.07
CA ASN A 315 15.58 -2.80 -6.41
C ASN A 315 14.59 -2.58 -5.24
N LYS A 316 15.06 -2.64 -3.99
CA LYS A 316 14.28 -2.35 -2.79
C LYS A 316 14.87 -1.18 -2.00
N THR A 317 14.02 -0.55 -1.23
CA THR A 317 14.46 0.45 -0.24
C THR A 317 15.04 -0.26 0.99
N TYR A 318 16.24 -0.86 0.80
CA TYR A 318 16.93 -1.64 1.81
C TYR A 318 18.43 -1.32 1.80
N GLY A 319 19.12 -1.47 2.95
CA GLY A 319 20.55 -1.18 3.06
C GLY A 319 20.91 0.25 2.62
N ALA A 320 21.90 0.40 1.76
CA ALA A 320 22.40 1.70 1.28
C ALA A 320 21.30 2.57 0.61
N VAL A 321 20.29 1.96 -0.02
CA VAL A 321 19.16 2.73 -0.56
C VAL A 321 18.33 3.34 0.56
N ALA A 322 18.06 2.59 1.63
CA ALA A 322 17.30 3.09 2.77
C ALA A 322 18.05 4.23 3.50
N GLU A 323 19.38 4.15 3.59
CA GLU A 323 20.23 5.15 4.24
C GLU A 323 20.20 6.52 3.54
N ARG A 324 19.99 6.55 2.19
CA ARG A 324 19.91 7.78 1.42
C ARG A 324 18.49 8.26 1.12
N THR A 325 17.50 7.76 1.86
CA THR A 325 16.12 8.23 1.73
C THR A 325 15.89 9.55 2.46
N ASN A 326 15.14 10.42 1.82
CA ASN A 326 14.63 11.66 2.42
C ASN A 326 13.16 11.47 2.80
N LYS A 327 12.73 12.19 3.84
CA LYS A 327 11.34 12.20 4.31
C LYS A 327 10.52 13.20 3.49
N VAL A 328 9.30 12.82 3.15
CA VAL A 328 8.25 13.74 2.71
C VAL A 328 7.43 14.07 3.96
N ASP A 329 7.32 15.36 4.32
CA ASP A 329 6.51 15.77 5.48
C ASP A 329 5.02 15.65 5.15
N PRO A 330 4.30 14.70 5.75
CA PRO A 330 2.90 14.46 5.42
C PRO A 330 1.99 15.63 5.86
N LEU A 331 2.32 16.34 6.93
CA LEU A 331 1.52 17.47 7.41
C LEU A 331 1.67 18.68 6.49
N PHE A 332 2.89 18.94 6.06
CA PHE A 332 3.17 20.00 5.09
C PHE A 332 2.50 19.69 3.74
N VAL A 333 2.60 18.44 3.26
CA VAL A 333 1.92 18.01 2.03
C VAL A 333 0.42 18.21 2.16
N ASN A 334 -0.21 17.66 3.19
CA ASN A 334 -1.67 17.70 3.36
C ASN A 334 -2.19 19.15 3.47
N LYS A 335 -1.44 20.03 4.11
CA LYS A 335 -1.78 21.46 4.20
C LYS A 335 -1.84 22.14 2.83
N ASN A 336 -0.99 21.74 1.90
CA ASN A 336 -0.83 22.40 0.61
C ASN A 336 -1.51 21.64 -0.55
N LEU A 337 -1.93 20.39 -0.33
CA LEU A 337 -2.29 19.43 -1.38
C LEU A 337 -3.40 19.92 -2.31
N GLU A 338 -4.45 20.55 -1.79
CA GLU A 338 -5.55 21.05 -2.62
C GLU A 338 -5.07 22.13 -3.61
N ALA A 339 -4.27 23.08 -3.13
CA ALA A 339 -3.69 24.12 -3.99
C ALA A 339 -2.70 23.51 -5.01
N TRP A 340 -1.94 22.52 -4.59
CA TRP A 340 -0.99 21.80 -5.43
C TRP A 340 -1.68 21.00 -6.54
N ILE A 341 -2.78 20.31 -6.26
CA ILE A 341 -3.59 19.58 -7.26
C ILE A 341 -4.07 20.55 -8.33
N ASN A 342 -4.59 21.71 -7.94
CA ASN A 342 -5.07 22.70 -8.89
C ASN A 342 -3.95 23.22 -9.82
N GLN A 343 -2.76 23.45 -9.28
CA GLN A 343 -1.62 23.92 -10.06
C GLN A 343 -1.03 22.81 -10.94
N TRP A 344 -0.92 21.58 -10.43
CA TRP A 344 -0.49 20.40 -11.16
C TRP A 344 -1.35 20.15 -12.39
N ASN A 345 -2.67 20.18 -12.23
CA ASN A 345 -3.60 19.95 -13.33
C ASN A 345 -3.49 21.01 -14.42
N ARG A 346 -3.22 22.27 -14.06
CA ARG A 346 -3.00 23.34 -15.05
C ARG A 346 -1.74 23.13 -15.89
N ILE A 347 -0.73 22.46 -15.35
CA ILE A 347 0.57 22.25 -16.02
C ILE A 347 0.56 20.96 -16.83
N LEU A 348 0.09 19.85 -16.26
CA LEU A 348 0.28 18.49 -16.78
C LEU A 348 -0.98 17.87 -17.40
N ASN A 349 -2.18 18.25 -16.96
CA ASN A 349 -3.46 17.67 -17.41
C ASN A 349 -4.23 18.68 -18.29
N LYS A 350 -3.57 19.15 -19.36
CA LYS A 350 -4.16 20.09 -20.32
C LYS A 350 -5.05 19.40 -21.33
#